data_22c839dd1ee57b6ccd62476bf31af3fb
#
_entry.id   22c839dd1ee57b6ccd62476bf31af3fb
#
_cell.length_a   1.000
_cell.length_b   1.000
_cell.length_c   1.000
_cell.angle_alpha   90.00
_cell.angle_beta   90.00
_cell.angle_gamma   90.00
#
_symmetry.space_group_name_H-M   'P 1'
#
loop_
_entity.id
_entity.type
_entity.pdbx_description
1 polymer ?
#
loop_
_entity_poly.entity_id
_entity_poly.type
_entity_poly.pdbx_seq_one_letter_code
_entity_poly.pdbx_strand_id
1 'polypeptide(L)'
;MPSLAQPSVLRLAQRLRDLRELSWPEAGLTQAALAKAFSSEERVSSATVSSWENLSSPKVPPRSRLTAYARFFATHRSVDTDPPSLLPLDELTDDERDAYQGLETELVALRDATRRPSAKDEVATTRSWHFSDSGPATLMCAQLPTAETGSLANPADPNYTELLSYADLDALVELHGHIRAENPAMNVFFKLSSQIVPDDLSGHLVLLGGIGWNEITQRLSSMTSLPIRQVEDPAIKNGEIFVVDIGEEERRFLPKRADDGTLIEDVGLFARTPNPLNYNRSLSIC
;
A
#
# COMPACT_ATOMS: atom_id res chain seq x y z
N MET A 1 -29.96 -5.37 -16.31
CA MET A 1 -29.71 -4.98 -14.91
C MET A 1 -28.91 -3.70 -14.93
N PRO A 2 -29.39 -2.58 -14.35
CA PRO A 2 -28.54 -1.38 -14.24
C PRO A 2 -27.38 -1.72 -13.32
N SER A 3 -26.16 -1.51 -13.79
CA SER A 3 -24.94 -1.64 -13.00
C SER A 3 -25.02 -0.62 -11.85
N LEU A 4 -25.04 -1.10 -10.61
CA LEU A 4 -24.93 -0.23 -9.43
C LEU A 4 -23.62 0.53 -9.55
N ALA A 5 -23.70 1.86 -9.52
CA ALA A 5 -22.51 2.72 -9.58
C ALA A 5 -21.59 2.40 -8.40
N GLN A 6 -20.28 2.38 -8.65
CA GLN A 6 -19.31 2.09 -7.59
C GLN A 6 -19.41 3.12 -6.46
N PRO A 7 -19.27 2.71 -5.18
CA PRO A 7 -19.38 3.62 -4.02
C PRO A 7 -18.46 4.85 -4.10
N SER A 8 -17.28 4.72 -4.71
CA SER A 8 -16.33 5.80 -4.90
C SER A 8 -16.80 6.86 -5.91
N VAL A 9 -17.45 6.42 -7.02
CA VAL A 9 -18.00 7.34 -8.03
C VAL A 9 -19.16 8.12 -7.45
N LEU A 10 -20.01 7.47 -6.64
CA LEU A 10 -21.12 8.12 -5.93
C LEU A 10 -20.62 9.17 -4.93
N ARG A 11 -19.54 8.90 -4.20
CA ARG A 11 -18.94 9.87 -3.26
C ARG A 11 -18.46 11.13 -3.97
N LEU A 12 -17.79 10.97 -5.12
CA LEU A 12 -17.36 12.12 -5.91
C LEU A 12 -18.56 12.92 -6.41
N ALA A 13 -19.58 12.27 -6.99
CA ALA A 13 -20.78 12.92 -7.49
C ALA A 13 -21.53 13.69 -6.38
N GLN A 14 -21.67 13.04 -5.22
CA GLN A 14 -22.29 13.67 -4.03
C GLN A 14 -21.49 14.91 -3.62
N ARG A 15 -20.16 14.80 -3.53
CA ARG A 15 -19.30 15.94 -3.13
C ARG A 15 -19.40 17.13 -4.08
N LEU A 16 -19.44 16.88 -5.40
CA LEU A 16 -19.61 17.95 -6.38
C LEU A 16 -20.98 18.64 -6.25
N ARG A 17 -22.03 17.85 -6.00
CA ARG A 17 -23.36 18.35 -5.73
C ARG A 17 -23.42 19.16 -4.44
N ASP A 18 -22.80 18.67 -3.36
CA ASP A 18 -22.76 19.36 -2.07
C ASP A 18 -22.03 20.70 -2.18
N LEU A 19 -20.95 20.78 -2.93
CA LEU A 19 -20.26 22.04 -3.22
C LEU A 19 -21.22 23.04 -3.86
N ARG A 20 -22.01 22.66 -4.84
CA ARG A 20 -22.97 23.56 -5.51
C ARG A 20 -24.15 23.95 -4.61
N GLU A 21 -24.70 22.99 -3.85
CA GLU A 21 -25.94 23.20 -3.09
C GLU A 21 -25.70 23.79 -1.71
N LEU A 22 -24.55 23.49 -1.07
CA LEU A 22 -24.32 23.74 0.33
C LEU A 22 -23.22 24.78 0.63
N SER A 23 -22.30 25.08 -0.32
CA SER A 23 -21.24 26.07 -0.04
C SER A 23 -21.81 27.47 0.16
N TRP A 24 -22.73 27.87 -0.71
CA TRP A 24 -23.36 29.19 -0.69
C TRP A 24 -24.85 29.07 -1.07
N PRO A 25 -25.71 28.61 -0.14
CA PRO A 25 -27.13 28.35 -0.42
C PRO A 25 -27.87 29.58 -0.91
N GLU A 26 -27.50 30.78 -0.41
CA GLU A 26 -28.06 32.07 -0.76
C GLU A 26 -27.80 32.48 -2.21
N ALA A 27 -26.71 32.00 -2.82
CA ALA A 27 -26.39 32.31 -4.20
C ALA A 27 -27.26 31.55 -5.24
N GLY A 28 -28.04 30.54 -4.78
CA GLY A 28 -28.93 29.76 -5.65
C GLY A 28 -28.26 29.16 -6.88
N LEU A 29 -27.02 28.69 -6.74
CA LEU A 29 -26.15 28.33 -7.86
C LEU A 29 -26.70 27.12 -8.63
N THR A 30 -27.02 27.35 -9.90
CA THR A 30 -27.53 26.30 -10.80
C THR A 30 -26.42 25.58 -11.56
N GLN A 31 -26.70 24.36 -12.04
CA GLN A 31 -25.79 23.62 -12.93
C GLN A 31 -25.49 24.40 -14.22
N ALA A 32 -26.45 25.20 -14.71
CA ALA A 32 -26.27 26.05 -15.88
C ALA A 32 -25.30 27.20 -15.60
N ALA A 33 -25.38 27.82 -14.43
CA ALA A 33 -24.47 28.88 -14.00
C ALA A 33 -23.03 28.34 -13.85
N LEU A 34 -22.85 27.17 -13.22
CA LEU A 34 -21.54 26.50 -13.16
C LEU A 34 -20.99 26.16 -14.54
N ALA A 35 -21.82 25.60 -15.44
CA ALA A 35 -21.40 25.29 -16.79
C ALA A 35 -20.92 26.54 -17.54
N LYS A 36 -21.58 27.68 -17.34
CA LYS A 36 -21.18 28.96 -17.91
C LYS A 36 -19.85 29.45 -17.35
N ALA A 37 -19.68 29.39 -16.02
CA ALA A 37 -18.43 29.77 -15.36
C ALA A 37 -17.24 28.93 -15.84
N PHE A 38 -17.43 27.62 -16.00
CA PHE A 38 -16.37 26.70 -16.47
C PHE A 38 -16.08 26.79 -17.97
N SER A 39 -16.93 27.47 -18.74
CA SER A 39 -16.77 27.62 -20.20
C SER A 39 -15.78 28.70 -20.61
N SER A 40 -15.15 29.41 -19.65
CA SER A 40 -14.11 30.40 -19.94
C SER A 40 -12.86 29.81 -20.61
N GLU A 41 -12.51 28.55 -20.29
CA GLU A 41 -11.34 27.87 -20.84
C GLU A 41 -11.73 26.86 -21.94
N GLU A 42 -12.82 26.14 -21.75
CA GLU A 42 -13.32 25.14 -22.69
C GLU A 42 -14.83 24.97 -22.48
N ARG A 43 -15.58 24.83 -23.57
CA ARG A 43 -17.05 24.78 -23.53
C ARG A 43 -17.58 23.61 -22.70
N VAL A 44 -18.42 23.90 -21.71
CA VAL A 44 -19.11 22.93 -20.87
C VAL A 44 -20.63 23.18 -20.94
N SER A 45 -21.41 22.10 -21.11
CA SER A 45 -22.88 22.19 -21.07
C SER A 45 -23.42 21.91 -19.64
N SER A 46 -24.63 22.44 -19.35
CA SER A 46 -25.33 22.11 -18.12
C SER A 46 -25.61 20.61 -17.98
N ALA A 47 -25.89 19.92 -19.09
CA ALA A 47 -26.05 18.47 -19.12
C ALA A 47 -24.77 17.73 -18.72
N THR A 48 -23.61 18.28 -19.06
CA THR A 48 -22.31 17.73 -18.66
C THR A 48 -22.13 17.85 -17.14
N VAL A 49 -22.37 19.03 -16.56
CA VAL A 49 -22.31 19.25 -15.10
C VAL A 49 -23.32 18.33 -14.39
N SER A 50 -24.56 18.26 -14.91
CA SER A 50 -25.60 17.37 -14.37
C SER A 50 -25.16 15.89 -14.37
N SER A 51 -24.44 15.45 -15.39
CA SER A 51 -23.94 14.06 -15.45
C SER A 51 -22.87 13.77 -14.38
N TRP A 52 -22.09 14.76 -13.96
CA TRP A 52 -21.08 14.62 -12.89
C TRP A 52 -21.71 14.57 -11.49
N GLU A 53 -22.83 15.27 -11.29
CA GLU A 53 -23.56 15.34 -10.02
C GLU A 53 -24.71 14.32 -9.92
N ASN A 54 -24.87 13.45 -10.93
CA ASN A 54 -25.95 12.46 -10.97
C ASN A 54 -25.64 11.28 -10.03
N LEU A 55 -26.53 11.06 -9.06
CA LEU A 55 -26.35 10.00 -8.06
C LEU A 55 -26.82 8.62 -8.56
N SER A 56 -27.62 8.55 -9.63
CA SER A 56 -28.10 7.26 -10.17
C SER A 56 -27.13 6.66 -11.18
N SER A 57 -26.48 7.52 -11.99
CA SER A 57 -25.52 7.11 -13.04
C SER A 57 -24.47 8.21 -13.23
N PRO A 58 -23.58 8.40 -12.25
CA PRO A 58 -22.60 9.48 -12.30
C PRO A 58 -21.52 9.24 -13.35
N LYS A 59 -21.10 10.32 -14.00
CA LYS A 59 -19.89 10.34 -14.84
C LYS A 59 -18.74 10.97 -14.07
N VAL A 60 -17.54 10.45 -14.26
CA VAL A 60 -16.33 10.98 -13.63
C VAL A 60 -15.81 12.16 -14.46
N PRO A 61 -15.69 13.38 -13.87
CA PRO A 61 -15.12 14.53 -14.58
C PRO A 61 -13.63 14.33 -14.88
N PRO A 62 -13.08 14.92 -15.94
CA PRO A 62 -11.64 14.99 -16.16
C PRO A 62 -10.99 15.88 -15.08
N ARG A 63 -9.67 15.66 -14.83
CA ARG A 63 -8.94 16.37 -13.76
C ARG A 63 -9.03 17.89 -13.90
N SER A 64 -8.89 18.41 -15.12
CA SER A 64 -9.02 19.86 -15.38
C SER A 64 -10.34 20.45 -14.92
N ARG A 65 -11.43 19.66 -14.91
CA ARG A 65 -12.74 20.12 -14.43
C ARG A 65 -12.85 20.11 -12.91
N LEU A 66 -12.15 19.17 -12.25
CA LEU A 66 -12.05 19.18 -10.77
C LEU A 66 -11.21 20.36 -10.30
N THR A 67 -10.14 20.71 -11.01
CA THR A 67 -9.37 21.95 -10.78
C THR A 67 -10.27 23.19 -10.94
N ALA A 68 -11.15 23.22 -11.97
CA ALA A 68 -12.12 24.32 -12.12
C ALA A 68 -13.13 24.38 -10.97
N TYR A 69 -13.66 23.24 -10.51
CA TYR A 69 -14.51 23.17 -9.30
C TYR A 69 -13.76 23.70 -8.08
N ALA A 70 -12.56 23.23 -7.81
CA ALA A 70 -11.77 23.66 -6.67
C ALA A 70 -11.51 25.17 -6.70
N ARG A 71 -11.13 25.72 -7.85
CA ARG A 71 -10.88 27.15 -8.03
C ARG A 71 -12.16 27.98 -7.84
N PHE A 72 -13.30 27.51 -8.34
CA PHE A 72 -14.58 28.20 -8.21
C PHE A 72 -15.04 28.26 -6.75
N PHE A 73 -14.96 27.12 -6.04
CA PHE A 73 -15.45 27.02 -4.66
C PHE A 73 -14.41 27.42 -3.59
N ALA A 74 -13.20 27.84 -4.00
CA ALA A 74 -12.21 28.39 -3.08
C ALA A 74 -12.56 29.79 -2.57
N THR A 75 -13.41 30.52 -3.27
CA THR A 75 -13.75 31.91 -2.95
C THR A 75 -15.20 32.25 -3.28
N HIS A 76 -15.88 32.95 -2.35
CA HIS A 76 -17.24 33.49 -2.59
C HIS A 76 -17.26 34.49 -3.75
N ARG A 77 -16.17 35.19 -4.01
CA ARG A 77 -16.08 36.19 -5.12
C ARG A 77 -16.42 35.59 -6.50
N SER A 78 -16.33 34.25 -6.65
CA SER A 78 -16.75 33.56 -7.87
C SER A 78 -18.25 33.72 -8.18
N VAL A 79 -19.09 33.98 -7.18
CA VAL A 79 -20.55 34.20 -7.33
C VAL A 79 -20.97 35.68 -7.18
N ASP A 80 -20.05 36.56 -6.84
CA ASP A 80 -20.32 38.00 -6.69
C ASP A 80 -20.48 38.72 -8.04
N THR A 81 -20.12 38.05 -9.14
CA THR A 81 -20.30 38.58 -10.51
C THR A 81 -21.51 37.96 -11.20
N ASP A 82 -22.17 38.72 -12.04
CA ASP A 82 -23.27 38.23 -12.89
C ASP A 82 -22.84 38.27 -14.38
N PRO A 83 -22.64 37.13 -15.01
CA PRO A 83 -22.75 35.76 -14.51
C PRO A 83 -21.56 35.33 -13.60
N PRO A 84 -21.76 34.32 -12.75
CA PRO A 84 -20.69 33.74 -11.94
C PRO A 84 -19.50 33.32 -12.82
N SER A 85 -18.27 33.51 -12.33
CA SER A 85 -17.06 33.33 -13.11
C SER A 85 -15.89 32.73 -12.30
N LEU A 86 -14.95 32.10 -12.99
CA LEU A 86 -13.70 31.64 -12.39
C LEU A 86 -12.73 32.82 -12.22
N LEU A 87 -12.28 33.07 -11.00
CA LEU A 87 -11.19 34.02 -10.78
C LEU A 87 -9.85 33.46 -11.29
N PRO A 88 -8.98 34.29 -11.88
CA PRO A 88 -7.60 33.93 -12.17
C PRO A 88 -6.85 33.53 -10.87
N LEU A 89 -5.89 32.59 -10.98
CA LEU A 89 -5.14 32.10 -9.80
C LEU A 89 -4.29 33.18 -9.15
N ASP A 90 -3.83 34.15 -9.91
CA ASP A 90 -3.01 35.28 -9.46
C ASP A 90 -3.85 36.33 -8.70
N GLU A 91 -5.16 36.33 -8.86
CA GLU A 91 -6.09 37.20 -8.13
C GLU A 91 -6.58 36.59 -6.80
N LEU A 92 -6.29 35.33 -6.51
CA LEU A 92 -6.64 34.69 -5.24
C LEU A 92 -5.73 35.21 -4.12
N THR A 93 -6.34 35.50 -2.96
CA THR A 93 -5.60 35.76 -1.72
C THR A 93 -4.88 34.48 -1.24
N ASP A 94 -4.02 34.60 -0.25
CA ASP A 94 -3.31 33.45 0.27
C ASP A 94 -4.25 32.43 0.91
N ASP A 95 -5.26 32.88 1.67
CA ASP A 95 -6.28 32.01 2.28
C ASP A 95 -7.14 31.30 1.20
N GLU A 96 -7.52 32.03 0.13
CA GLU A 96 -8.27 31.47 -1.00
C GLU A 96 -7.42 30.46 -1.80
N ARG A 97 -6.11 30.68 -1.87
CA ARG A 97 -5.18 29.77 -2.53
C ARG A 97 -4.99 28.47 -1.74
N ASP A 98 -4.94 28.58 -0.41
CA ASP A 98 -4.90 27.42 0.49
C ASP A 98 -6.20 26.61 0.39
N ALA A 99 -7.36 27.29 0.37
CA ALA A 99 -8.66 26.65 0.16
C ALA A 99 -8.76 25.95 -1.19
N TYR A 100 -8.24 26.58 -2.25
CA TYR A 100 -8.15 25.99 -3.59
C TYR A 100 -7.30 24.71 -3.59
N GLN A 101 -6.09 24.74 -3.00
CA GLN A 101 -5.21 23.60 -2.95
C GLN A 101 -5.81 22.44 -2.15
N GLY A 102 -6.46 22.75 -1.03
CA GLY A 102 -7.17 21.76 -0.21
C GLY A 102 -8.29 21.07 -0.98
N LEU A 103 -9.17 21.84 -1.64
CA LEU A 103 -10.27 21.32 -2.45
C LEU A 103 -9.76 20.54 -3.68
N GLU A 104 -8.73 21.03 -4.37
CA GLU A 104 -8.16 20.33 -5.51
C GLU A 104 -7.62 18.97 -5.08
N THR A 105 -6.87 18.91 -3.99
CA THR A 105 -6.32 17.67 -3.44
C THR A 105 -7.44 16.70 -3.09
N GLU A 106 -8.48 17.15 -2.40
CA GLU A 106 -9.64 16.35 -2.04
C GLU A 106 -10.36 15.76 -3.26
N LEU A 107 -10.71 16.62 -4.23
CA LEU A 107 -11.46 16.20 -5.41
C LEU A 107 -10.66 15.27 -6.33
N VAL A 108 -9.36 15.50 -6.46
CA VAL A 108 -8.47 14.62 -7.21
C VAL A 108 -8.34 13.26 -6.53
N ALA A 109 -8.19 13.22 -5.21
CA ALA A 109 -8.16 11.97 -4.44
C ALA A 109 -9.48 11.17 -4.60
N LEU A 110 -10.65 11.84 -4.51
CA LEU A 110 -11.94 11.20 -4.76
C LEU A 110 -12.05 10.65 -6.18
N ARG A 111 -11.57 11.39 -7.19
CA ARG A 111 -11.55 10.94 -8.58
C ARG A 111 -10.62 9.74 -8.78
N ASP A 112 -9.44 9.78 -8.22
CA ASP A 112 -8.47 8.68 -8.38
C ASP A 112 -8.99 7.40 -7.71
N ALA A 113 -9.73 7.52 -6.61
CA ALA A 113 -10.47 6.41 -6.01
C ALA A 113 -11.61 5.85 -6.89
N THR A 114 -12.09 6.60 -7.91
CA THR A 114 -13.12 6.11 -8.87
C THR A 114 -12.53 5.30 -10.01
N ARG A 115 -11.24 5.45 -10.27
CA ARG A 115 -10.58 4.67 -11.31
C ARG A 115 -10.61 3.22 -10.86
N ARG A 116 -11.31 2.36 -11.62
CA ARG A 116 -10.98 0.93 -11.53
C ARG A 116 -9.48 0.85 -11.78
N PRO A 117 -8.71 0.20 -10.91
CA PRO A 117 -7.34 -0.11 -11.25
C PRO A 117 -7.36 -0.69 -12.66
N SER A 118 -6.55 -0.17 -13.56
CA SER A 118 -6.38 -0.80 -14.87
C SER A 118 -5.95 -2.24 -14.61
N ALA A 119 -6.14 -3.16 -15.56
CA ALA A 119 -5.62 -4.53 -15.38
C ALA A 119 -4.11 -4.51 -15.02
N LYS A 120 -3.37 -3.44 -15.40
CA LYS A 120 -2.01 -3.18 -14.92
C LYS A 120 -1.97 -2.70 -13.47
N ASP A 121 -2.91 -1.88 -13.02
CA ASP A 121 -2.97 -1.37 -11.65
C ASP A 121 -3.57 -2.43 -10.69
N GLU A 122 -4.54 -3.25 -11.14
CA GLU A 122 -5.02 -4.43 -10.40
C GLU A 122 -3.90 -5.46 -10.24
N VAL A 123 -3.11 -5.67 -11.27
CA VAL A 123 -1.93 -6.53 -11.20
C VAL A 123 -0.86 -5.92 -10.28
N ALA A 124 -0.70 -4.59 -10.23
CA ALA A 124 0.21 -3.92 -9.29
C ALA A 124 -0.29 -3.96 -7.84
N THR A 125 -1.60 -3.83 -7.60
CA THR A 125 -2.19 -3.92 -6.25
C THR A 125 -2.29 -5.35 -5.70
N THR A 126 -2.26 -6.36 -6.58
CA THR A 126 -2.24 -7.78 -6.19
C THR A 126 -0.84 -8.39 -6.18
N ARG A 127 0.17 -7.67 -6.66
CA ARG A 127 1.57 -8.13 -6.69
C ARG A 127 2.27 -7.79 -5.38
N SER A 128 2.12 -8.66 -4.41
CA SER A 128 2.76 -8.51 -3.10
C SER A 128 4.28 -8.48 -3.17
N TRP A 129 4.86 -9.06 -4.23
CA TRP A 129 6.30 -9.21 -4.41
C TRP A 129 6.89 -8.34 -5.52
N HIS A 130 6.13 -7.36 -6.02
CA HIS A 130 6.67 -6.40 -6.97
C HIS A 130 7.54 -5.35 -6.26
N PHE A 131 8.72 -5.06 -6.83
CA PHE A 131 9.63 -4.01 -6.40
C PHE A 131 9.62 -2.86 -7.41
N SER A 132 9.74 -1.63 -6.92
CA SER A 132 9.64 -0.42 -7.76
C SER A 132 10.86 -0.16 -8.65
N ASP A 133 11.94 -0.88 -8.43
CA ASP A 133 13.19 -0.76 -9.17
C ASP A 133 13.79 -2.14 -9.46
N SER A 134 14.87 -2.19 -10.26
CA SER A 134 15.55 -3.41 -10.68
C SER A 134 16.76 -3.76 -9.81
N GLY A 135 16.91 -3.16 -8.62
CA GLY A 135 17.98 -3.52 -7.69
C GLY A 135 17.86 -4.98 -7.23
N PRO A 136 18.95 -5.61 -6.81
CA PRO A 136 18.93 -7.01 -6.42
C PRO A 136 18.01 -7.25 -5.22
N ALA A 137 17.36 -8.42 -5.20
CA ALA A 137 16.63 -8.93 -4.05
C ALA A 137 17.32 -10.19 -3.51
N THR A 138 17.52 -10.25 -2.19
CA THR A 138 18.11 -11.40 -1.52
C THR A 138 17.13 -11.98 -0.52
N LEU A 139 16.76 -13.25 -0.70
CA LEU A 139 16.00 -14.04 0.26
C LEU A 139 16.98 -14.64 1.27
N MET A 140 16.78 -14.35 2.54
CA MET A 140 17.63 -14.80 3.62
C MET A 140 16.86 -15.81 4.45
N CYS A 141 17.19 -17.08 4.31
CA CYS A 141 16.50 -18.16 4.98
C CYS A 141 17.29 -18.65 6.19
N ALA A 142 16.55 -19.08 7.20
CA ALA A 142 17.14 -19.73 8.35
C ALA A 142 17.87 -21.02 7.98
N GLN A 143 18.93 -21.34 8.70
CA GLN A 143 19.64 -22.61 8.57
C GLN A 143 19.06 -23.63 9.55
N LEU A 144 18.79 -24.84 9.10
CA LEU A 144 18.45 -25.94 9.98
C LEU A 144 19.56 -26.20 11.02
N PRO A 145 19.24 -26.37 12.29
CA PRO A 145 20.22 -26.83 13.28
C PRO A 145 20.86 -28.17 12.86
N THR A 146 22.14 -28.31 13.05
CA THR A 146 22.90 -29.51 12.65
C THR A 146 22.31 -30.84 13.20
N ALA A 147 21.64 -30.76 14.34
CA ALA A 147 20.98 -31.92 14.94
C ALA A 147 19.72 -32.37 14.19
N GLU A 148 19.15 -31.49 13.37
CA GLU A 148 17.91 -31.72 12.61
C GLU A 148 18.17 -31.92 11.10
N THR A 149 19.42 -31.74 10.65
CA THR A 149 19.81 -31.98 9.25
C THR A 149 20.06 -33.44 8.98
N GLY A 150 19.63 -33.92 7.79
CA GLY A 150 19.97 -35.25 7.29
C GLY A 150 21.42 -35.34 6.80
N SER A 151 21.91 -36.55 6.52
CA SER A 151 23.27 -36.77 6.03
C SER A 151 23.60 -36.00 4.74
N LEU A 152 22.60 -35.82 3.86
CA LEU A 152 22.76 -35.11 2.58
C LEU A 152 22.96 -33.60 2.74
N ALA A 153 22.66 -33.03 3.89
CA ALA A 153 22.98 -31.65 4.22
C ALA A 153 24.39 -31.46 4.82
N ASN A 154 25.13 -32.57 5.01
CA ASN A 154 26.49 -32.50 5.52
C ASN A 154 27.47 -32.32 4.34
N PRO A 155 28.31 -31.25 4.32
CA PRO A 155 29.29 -31.02 3.26
C PRO A 155 30.30 -32.13 3.05
N ALA A 156 30.48 -33.05 4.02
CA ALA A 156 31.33 -34.21 3.92
C ALA A 156 30.68 -35.41 3.17
N ASP A 157 29.37 -35.36 2.95
CA ASP A 157 28.64 -36.39 2.18
C ASP A 157 28.93 -36.25 0.68
N PRO A 158 29.26 -37.32 -0.04
CA PRO A 158 29.49 -37.27 -1.50
C PRO A 158 28.29 -36.80 -2.31
N ASN A 159 27.07 -36.92 -1.76
CA ASN A 159 25.84 -36.47 -2.38
C ASN A 159 25.29 -35.18 -1.71
N TYR A 160 26.18 -34.39 -1.12
CA TYR A 160 25.81 -33.14 -0.47
C TYR A 160 24.89 -32.25 -1.32
N THR A 161 23.81 -31.77 -0.73
CA THR A 161 22.87 -30.86 -1.34
C THR A 161 22.62 -29.71 -0.39
N GLU A 162 23.17 -28.53 -0.69
CA GLU A 162 23.08 -27.34 0.17
C GLU A 162 21.65 -26.94 0.49
N LEU A 163 20.71 -27.08 -0.45
CA LEU A 163 19.31 -26.74 -0.24
C LEU A 163 18.67 -27.48 0.95
N LEU A 164 19.16 -28.68 1.29
CA LEU A 164 18.67 -29.43 2.45
C LEU A 164 19.13 -28.86 3.80
N SER A 165 19.94 -27.80 3.78
CA SER A 165 20.33 -27.06 4.99
C SER A 165 19.38 -25.89 5.30
N TYR A 166 18.44 -25.57 4.40
CA TYR A 166 17.48 -24.48 4.57
C TYR A 166 16.28 -24.95 5.40
N ALA A 167 15.89 -24.16 6.42
CA ALA A 167 14.81 -24.51 7.33
C ALA A 167 13.44 -24.48 6.66
N ASP A 168 13.20 -23.47 5.82
CA ASP A 168 11.91 -23.21 5.19
C ASP A 168 12.00 -23.37 3.67
N LEU A 169 12.46 -24.53 3.22
CA LEU A 169 12.77 -24.79 1.82
C LEU A 169 11.57 -24.63 0.89
N ASP A 170 10.38 -25.08 1.32
CA ASP A 170 9.15 -24.99 0.53
C ASP A 170 8.77 -23.52 0.32
N ALA A 171 8.76 -22.72 1.39
CA ALA A 171 8.50 -21.29 1.33
C ALA A 171 9.56 -20.56 0.50
N LEU A 172 10.84 -20.94 0.62
CA LEU A 172 11.93 -20.36 -0.16
C LEU A 172 11.73 -20.56 -1.66
N VAL A 173 11.41 -21.77 -2.10
CA VAL A 173 11.21 -22.11 -3.52
C VAL A 173 10.03 -21.35 -4.10
N GLU A 174 8.89 -21.34 -3.40
CA GLU A 174 7.69 -20.63 -3.81
C GLU A 174 7.94 -19.11 -3.90
N LEU A 175 8.51 -18.50 -2.88
CA LEU A 175 8.77 -17.07 -2.86
C LEU A 175 9.81 -16.66 -3.91
N HIS A 176 10.88 -17.42 -4.09
CA HIS A 176 11.86 -17.16 -5.13
C HIS A 176 11.21 -17.19 -6.53
N GLY A 177 10.32 -18.16 -6.78
CA GLY A 177 9.56 -18.26 -8.02
C GLY A 177 8.64 -17.05 -8.24
N HIS A 178 7.84 -16.68 -7.23
CA HIS A 178 6.95 -15.53 -7.28
C HIS A 178 7.67 -14.20 -7.49
N ILE A 179 8.75 -13.97 -6.74
CA ILE A 179 9.54 -12.73 -6.86
C ILE A 179 10.14 -12.61 -8.26
N ARG A 180 10.69 -13.67 -8.81
CA ARG A 180 11.23 -13.67 -10.19
C ARG A 180 10.16 -13.44 -11.24
N ALA A 181 8.99 -14.06 -11.07
CA ALA A 181 7.88 -13.91 -12.01
C ALA A 181 7.34 -12.46 -12.03
N GLU A 182 7.26 -11.82 -10.86
CA GLU A 182 6.79 -10.43 -10.76
C GLU A 182 7.85 -9.39 -11.14
N ASN A 183 9.14 -9.75 -11.13
CA ASN A 183 10.28 -8.86 -11.38
C ASN A 183 11.26 -9.49 -12.37
N PRO A 184 10.89 -9.71 -13.65
CA PRO A 184 11.70 -10.49 -14.60
C PRO A 184 13.06 -9.87 -14.95
N ALA A 185 13.23 -8.56 -14.72
CA ALA A 185 14.50 -7.84 -14.95
C ALA A 185 15.40 -7.77 -13.70
N MET A 186 14.94 -8.29 -12.56
CA MET A 186 15.66 -8.23 -11.29
C MET A 186 16.51 -9.47 -11.07
N ASN A 187 17.71 -9.28 -10.51
CA ASN A 187 18.50 -10.38 -9.98
C ASN A 187 17.96 -10.78 -8.60
N VAL A 188 17.51 -12.02 -8.48
CA VAL A 188 16.97 -12.57 -7.24
C VAL A 188 17.88 -13.68 -6.77
N PHE A 189 18.42 -13.52 -5.58
CA PHE A 189 19.32 -14.47 -4.90
C PHE A 189 18.63 -15.04 -3.66
N PHE A 190 19.09 -16.20 -3.23
CA PHE A 190 18.80 -16.71 -1.90
C PHE A 190 20.08 -17.20 -1.23
N LYS A 191 20.14 -17.02 0.10
CA LYS A 191 21.30 -17.39 0.91
C LYS A 191 20.85 -17.87 2.29
N LEU A 192 21.65 -18.72 2.89
CA LEU A 192 21.52 -19.00 4.32
C LEU A 192 21.92 -17.77 5.13
N SER A 193 21.26 -17.55 6.27
CA SER A 193 21.57 -16.43 7.18
C SER A 193 23.06 -16.40 7.58
N SER A 194 23.68 -17.56 7.71
CA SER A 194 25.11 -17.72 8.02
C SER A 194 26.07 -17.34 6.89
N GLN A 195 25.58 -17.18 5.65
CA GLN A 195 26.39 -16.86 4.45
C GLN A 195 26.26 -15.40 4.03
N ILE A 196 25.52 -14.59 4.78
CA ILE A 196 25.27 -13.19 4.45
C ILE A 196 26.53 -12.35 4.69
N VAL A 197 26.88 -11.55 3.69
CA VAL A 197 27.92 -10.55 3.77
C VAL A 197 27.34 -9.13 3.75
N PRO A 198 28.07 -8.10 4.23
CA PRO A 198 27.54 -6.73 4.33
C PRO A 198 26.92 -6.17 3.05
N ASP A 199 27.49 -6.52 1.88
CA ASP A 199 26.98 -6.05 0.59
C ASP A 199 25.58 -6.60 0.27
N ASP A 200 25.25 -7.81 0.71
CA ASP A 200 23.92 -8.39 0.54
C ASP A 200 22.85 -7.59 1.24
N LEU A 201 23.19 -6.90 2.32
CA LEU A 201 22.26 -6.15 3.16
C LEU A 201 21.83 -4.81 2.54
N SER A 202 22.45 -4.40 1.45
CA SER A 202 22.16 -3.11 0.79
C SER A 202 21.03 -3.17 -0.24
N GLY A 203 20.56 -4.38 -0.65
CA GLY A 203 19.52 -4.63 -1.62
C GLY A 203 18.10 -4.65 -1.03
N HIS A 204 17.15 -5.15 -1.82
CA HIS A 204 15.87 -5.59 -1.28
C HIS A 204 16.07 -6.90 -0.49
N LEU A 205 15.49 -6.96 0.70
CA LEU A 205 15.67 -8.09 1.61
C LEU A 205 14.33 -8.78 1.83
N VAL A 206 14.34 -10.11 1.81
CA VAL A 206 13.22 -10.96 2.18
C VAL A 206 13.73 -11.95 3.23
N LEU A 207 13.28 -11.78 4.46
CA LEU A 207 13.68 -12.62 5.57
C LEU A 207 12.66 -13.74 5.75
N LEU A 208 13.12 -14.96 5.69
CA LEU A 208 12.34 -16.18 5.90
C LEU A 208 12.75 -16.83 7.22
N GLY A 209 11.74 -17.13 8.03
CA GLY A 209 11.91 -17.76 9.33
C GLY A 209 12.07 -16.78 10.49
N GLY A 210 11.70 -17.26 11.67
CA GLY A 210 11.67 -16.52 12.92
C GLY A 210 13.04 -16.20 13.52
N ILE A 211 13.00 -15.45 14.61
CA ILE A 211 14.21 -14.92 15.28
C ILE A 211 15.10 -16.02 15.90
N GLY A 212 14.52 -17.18 16.21
CA GLY A 212 15.27 -18.26 16.87
C GLY A 212 16.25 -18.98 15.94
N TRP A 213 15.96 -19.01 14.62
CA TRP A 213 16.82 -19.71 13.67
C TRP A 213 17.40 -18.80 12.58
N ASN A 214 16.93 -17.56 12.49
CA ASN A 214 17.42 -16.58 11.52
C ASN A 214 17.97 -15.34 12.26
N GLU A 215 19.28 -15.32 12.45
CA GLU A 215 19.99 -14.22 13.12
C GLU A 215 19.78 -12.87 12.40
N ILE A 216 19.61 -12.89 11.08
CA ILE A 216 19.36 -11.67 10.30
C ILE A 216 17.96 -11.14 10.59
N THR A 217 16.96 -12.04 10.71
CA THR A 217 15.60 -11.66 11.14
C THR A 217 15.65 -11.01 12.52
N GLN A 218 16.32 -11.62 13.49
CA GLN A 218 16.46 -11.07 14.84
C GLN A 218 17.08 -9.67 14.82
N ARG A 219 18.18 -9.50 14.10
CA ARG A 219 18.91 -8.24 14.02
C ARG A 219 18.12 -7.15 13.32
N LEU A 220 17.58 -7.43 12.12
CA LEU A 220 16.92 -6.39 11.32
C LEU A 220 15.53 -6.03 11.86
N SER A 221 14.78 -6.99 12.43
CA SER A 221 13.50 -6.71 13.07
C SER A 221 13.64 -5.69 14.21
N SER A 222 14.70 -5.80 15.01
CA SER A 222 14.98 -4.86 16.10
C SER A 222 15.30 -3.43 15.62
N MET A 223 15.67 -3.26 14.36
CA MET A 223 15.95 -1.96 13.74
C MET A 223 14.74 -1.34 13.06
N THR A 224 13.60 -2.04 13.02
CA THR A 224 12.34 -1.55 12.43
C THR A 224 11.42 -0.94 13.47
N SER A 225 10.53 -0.04 13.02
CA SER A 225 9.49 0.56 13.89
C SER A 225 8.14 -0.15 13.71
N LEU A 226 8.15 -1.46 13.50
CA LEU A 226 6.91 -2.23 13.37
C LEU A 226 6.18 -2.27 14.72
N PRO A 227 4.83 -2.17 14.73
CA PRO A 227 4.03 -2.25 15.95
C PRO A 227 3.93 -3.68 16.51
N ILE A 228 4.57 -4.64 15.84
CA ILE A 228 4.59 -6.06 16.20
C ILE A 228 6.03 -6.50 16.40
N ARG A 229 6.26 -7.27 17.45
CA ARG A 229 7.57 -7.84 17.80
C ARG A 229 7.44 -9.36 17.88
N GLN A 230 8.41 -10.09 17.38
CA GLN A 230 8.59 -11.49 17.68
C GLN A 230 9.53 -11.60 18.88
N VAL A 231 9.16 -12.38 19.88
CA VAL A 231 9.94 -12.56 21.11
C VAL A 231 9.95 -14.03 21.52
N GLU A 232 11.04 -14.45 22.17
CA GLU A 232 11.09 -15.76 22.79
C GLU A 232 10.16 -15.80 24.02
N ASP A 233 9.38 -16.87 24.17
CA ASP A 233 8.60 -17.12 25.38
C ASP A 233 9.20 -18.29 26.15
N PRO A 234 9.78 -18.05 27.35
CA PRO A 234 10.37 -19.11 28.18
C PRO A 234 9.37 -20.19 28.61
N ALA A 235 8.08 -19.90 28.57
CA ALA A 235 7.04 -20.87 28.90
C ALA A 235 6.78 -21.87 27.77
N ILE A 236 7.26 -21.60 26.57
CA ILE A 236 7.08 -22.45 25.39
C ILE A 236 8.46 -23.00 25.00
N LYS A 237 8.64 -24.31 25.11
CA LYS A 237 9.92 -24.93 24.73
C LYS A 237 10.23 -24.66 23.25
N ASN A 238 11.34 -23.95 23.00
CA ASN A 238 11.75 -23.48 21.67
C ASN A 238 10.64 -22.69 20.96
N GLY A 239 9.86 -21.93 21.72
CA GLY A 239 8.71 -21.21 21.24
C GLY A 239 8.94 -19.71 21.12
N GLU A 240 8.46 -19.17 20.06
CA GLU A 240 8.43 -17.74 19.77
C GLU A 240 6.99 -17.31 19.65
N ILE A 241 6.71 -16.09 20.05
CA ILE A 241 5.38 -15.49 19.98
C ILE A 241 5.45 -14.13 19.33
N PHE A 242 4.33 -13.69 18.79
CA PHE A 242 4.18 -12.31 18.33
C PHE A 242 3.49 -11.48 19.40
N VAL A 243 4.01 -10.29 19.62
CA VAL A 243 3.51 -9.31 20.59
C VAL A 243 3.19 -8.03 19.84
N VAL A 244 1.96 -7.51 20.04
CA VAL A 244 1.48 -6.27 19.42
C VAL A 244 1.11 -5.29 20.52
N ASP A 245 1.69 -4.10 20.49
CA ASP A 245 1.37 -3.01 21.39
C ASP A 245 0.18 -2.21 20.83
N ILE A 246 -0.96 -2.23 21.51
CA ILE A 246 -2.18 -1.50 21.13
C ILE A 246 -2.50 -0.49 22.24
N GLY A 247 -1.96 0.73 22.12
CA GLY A 247 -2.07 1.75 23.17
C GLY A 247 -1.33 1.34 24.43
N GLU A 248 -2.06 1.15 25.54
CA GLU A 248 -1.49 0.68 26.82
C GLU A 248 -1.60 -0.85 27.01
N GLU A 249 -2.23 -1.57 26.06
CA GLU A 249 -2.42 -3.01 26.13
C GLU A 249 -1.40 -3.75 25.24
N GLU A 250 -0.83 -4.82 25.78
CA GLU A 250 -0.01 -5.78 25.05
C GLU A 250 -0.87 -6.99 24.66
N ARG A 251 -0.95 -7.31 23.37
CA ARG A 251 -1.60 -8.53 22.89
C ARG A 251 -0.56 -9.53 22.41
N ARG A 252 -0.72 -10.78 22.86
CA ARG A 252 0.16 -11.90 22.57
C ARG A 252 -0.54 -12.89 21.64
N PHE A 253 0.15 -13.30 20.58
CA PHE A 253 -0.32 -14.26 19.59
C PHE A 253 0.60 -15.48 19.63
N LEU A 254 0.01 -16.64 19.92
CA LEU A 254 0.71 -17.90 20.13
C LEU A 254 0.10 -18.98 19.24
N PRO A 255 0.93 -19.95 18.76
CA PRO A 255 0.40 -21.17 18.18
C PRO A 255 -0.47 -21.94 19.18
N LYS A 256 -1.55 -22.56 18.70
CA LYS A 256 -2.41 -23.41 19.50
C LYS A 256 -2.17 -24.88 19.18
N ARG A 257 -2.01 -25.68 20.21
CA ARG A 257 -1.81 -27.13 20.09
C ARG A 257 -2.90 -27.87 20.85
N ALA A 258 -3.25 -29.07 20.36
CA ALA A 258 -4.08 -30.02 21.07
C ALA A 258 -3.31 -30.65 22.24
N ASP A 259 -4.01 -31.38 23.10
CA ASP A 259 -3.43 -32.07 24.26
C ASP A 259 -2.36 -33.12 23.86
N ASP A 260 -2.45 -33.67 22.67
CA ASP A 260 -1.49 -34.63 22.09
C ASP A 260 -0.27 -33.93 21.43
N GLY A 261 -0.21 -32.58 21.47
CA GLY A 261 0.85 -31.78 20.87
C GLY A 261 0.63 -31.41 19.40
N THR A 262 -0.43 -31.91 18.76
CA THR A 262 -0.76 -31.57 17.35
C THR A 262 -1.04 -30.08 17.21
N LEU A 263 -0.41 -29.44 16.20
CA LEU A 263 -0.65 -28.03 15.89
C LEU A 263 -2.06 -27.85 15.31
N ILE A 264 -2.88 -27.00 15.96
CA ILE A 264 -4.26 -26.69 15.54
C ILE A 264 -4.33 -25.35 14.83
N GLU A 265 -3.59 -24.37 15.33
CA GLU A 265 -3.57 -23.01 14.80
C GLU A 265 -2.14 -22.48 14.91
N ASP A 266 -1.66 -21.87 13.84
CA ASP A 266 -0.35 -21.23 13.82
C ASP A 266 -0.49 -19.73 13.58
N VAL A 267 0.58 -18.99 13.88
CA VAL A 267 0.62 -17.53 13.73
C VAL A 267 1.82 -17.17 12.89
N GLY A 268 1.56 -16.53 11.75
CA GLY A 268 2.60 -15.99 10.86
C GLY A 268 2.56 -14.47 10.80
N LEU A 269 3.71 -13.87 10.57
CA LEU A 269 3.85 -12.45 10.30
C LEU A 269 4.27 -12.24 8.85
N PHE A 270 3.55 -11.37 8.15
CA PHE A 270 4.05 -10.74 6.93
C PHE A 270 4.11 -9.23 7.14
N ALA A 271 5.29 -8.66 7.03
CA ALA A 271 5.49 -7.22 7.12
C ALA A 271 6.43 -6.74 6.01
N ARG A 272 6.17 -5.54 5.49
CA ARG A 272 7.04 -4.88 4.52
C ARG A 272 7.31 -3.44 4.97
N THR A 273 8.59 -3.08 5.04
CA THR A 273 9.07 -1.78 5.51
C THR A 273 10.26 -1.34 4.66
N PRO A 274 10.68 -0.07 4.70
CA PRO A 274 11.98 0.31 4.17
C PRO A 274 13.10 -0.50 4.84
N ASN A 275 14.12 -0.88 4.06
CA ASN A 275 15.30 -1.54 4.61
C ASN A 275 16.05 -0.56 5.53
N PRO A 276 16.23 -0.86 6.82
CA PRO A 276 16.86 0.06 7.78
C PRO A 276 18.32 0.40 7.45
N LEU A 277 18.99 -0.42 6.62
CA LEU A 277 20.35 -0.19 6.16
C LEU A 277 20.41 0.53 4.79
N ASN A 278 19.29 0.59 4.04
CA ASN A 278 19.17 1.33 2.79
C ASN A 278 17.71 1.70 2.52
N TYR A 279 17.28 2.87 2.94
CA TYR A 279 15.88 3.33 2.84
C TYR A 279 15.31 3.39 1.42
N ASN A 280 16.14 3.30 0.39
CA ASN A 280 15.69 3.21 -1.01
C ASN A 280 15.29 1.78 -1.41
N ARG A 281 15.46 0.82 -0.53
CA ARG A 281 15.14 -0.59 -0.71
C ARG A 281 14.11 -1.03 0.33
N SER A 282 13.50 -2.19 0.12
CA SER A 282 12.51 -2.75 1.05
C SER A 282 13.09 -3.92 1.85
N LEU A 283 12.57 -4.06 3.05
CA LEU A 283 12.71 -5.23 3.90
C LEU A 283 11.33 -5.89 4.02
N SER A 284 11.24 -7.16 3.64
CA SER A 284 10.07 -8.01 3.90
C SER A 284 10.43 -9.06 4.94
N ILE A 285 9.56 -9.31 5.90
CA ILE A 285 9.71 -10.30 6.97
C ILE A 285 8.53 -11.28 6.83
N CYS A 286 8.82 -12.57 6.75
CA CYS A 286 7.83 -13.64 6.56
C CYS A 286 8.10 -14.81 7.51
#